data_630da6d1335a718003d8faba3eb8ee18
#
_entry.id   630da6d1335a718003d8faba3eb8ee18
#
_cell.length_a   1.000
_cell.length_b   1.000
_cell.length_c   1.000
_cell.angle_alpha   90.00
_cell.angle_beta   90.00
_cell.angle_gamma   90.00
#
_symmetry.space_group_name_H-M   'P 1'
#
loop_
_entity.id
_entity.type
_entity.pdbx_description
1 polymer ?
#
loop_
_entity_poly.entity_id
_entity_poly.type
_entity_poly.pdbx_seq_one_letter_code
_entity_poly.pdbx_strand_id
1 'polypeptide(L)'
;MSDTINVTGFDHIYITVSDLARSKAFYDTVMSGVLGFRSNSFELGGDPHVQYYNRHFGYVLRPARVSRAHEPYSPGLHHLCLRVDSVDDVVAVSQALRAAGVDATEAHLHPGYAPDYWATFFTDPDGVRLEVTNYRAERRERHDQWDRLKG
;
A
#
# COMPACT_ATOMS: atom_id res chain seq x y z
N MET A 1 23.59 1.36 -28.93
CA MET A 1 22.39 1.10 -28.12
C MET A 1 22.66 1.50 -26.68
N SER A 2 21.89 2.39 -26.14
CA SER A 2 21.95 2.64 -24.72
C SER A 2 21.26 1.48 -24.00
N ASP A 3 21.96 0.80 -23.10
CA ASP A 3 21.37 -0.17 -22.22
C ASP A 3 20.45 0.57 -21.27
N THR A 4 19.17 0.54 -21.54
CA THR A 4 18.17 1.16 -20.66
C THR A 4 18.06 0.34 -19.39
N ILE A 5 18.32 0.98 -18.25
CA ILE A 5 18.10 0.34 -16.95
C ILE A 5 16.59 0.14 -16.76
N ASN A 6 16.20 -1.08 -16.50
CA ASN A 6 14.81 -1.45 -16.29
C ASN A 6 14.48 -1.50 -14.79
N VAL A 7 13.63 -0.58 -14.33
CA VAL A 7 13.09 -0.63 -12.96
C VAL A 7 11.87 -1.56 -12.96
N THR A 8 11.97 -2.68 -12.27
CA THR A 8 10.97 -3.75 -12.29
C THR A 8 9.86 -3.58 -11.24
N GLY A 9 10.01 -2.65 -10.30
CA GLY A 9 9.02 -2.39 -9.25
C GLY A 9 9.65 -1.76 -8.01
N PHE A 10 8.93 -1.84 -6.90
CA PHE A 10 9.41 -1.43 -5.58
C PHE A 10 10.07 -2.61 -4.88
N ASP A 11 11.24 -2.40 -4.26
CA ASP A 11 11.82 -3.35 -3.33
C ASP A 11 11.10 -3.24 -1.97
N HIS A 12 11.07 -2.05 -1.39
CA HIS A 12 10.40 -1.80 -0.11
C HIS A 12 10.01 -0.33 0.04
N ILE A 13 9.10 -0.09 0.99
CA ILE A 13 8.65 1.23 1.41
C ILE A 13 8.84 1.33 2.91
N TYR A 14 9.39 2.46 3.39
CA TYR A 14 9.53 2.79 4.80
C TYR A 14 8.51 3.84 5.21
N ILE A 15 7.75 3.53 6.26
CA ILE A 15 6.82 4.46 6.88
C ILE A 15 7.29 4.73 8.31
N THR A 16 7.53 6.00 8.61
CA THR A 16 7.82 6.45 9.97
C THR A 16 6.50 6.68 10.69
N VAL A 17 6.34 6.07 11.86
CA VAL A 17 5.11 6.11 12.66
C VAL A 17 5.35 6.76 14.01
N SER A 18 4.33 7.43 14.55
CA SER A 18 4.47 8.15 15.83
C SER A 18 4.48 7.20 17.03
N ASP A 19 3.79 6.07 16.96
CA ASP A 19 3.71 5.04 17.99
C ASP A 19 3.81 3.66 17.33
N LEU A 20 4.98 3.03 17.47
CA LEU A 20 5.25 1.76 16.78
C LEU A 20 4.31 0.64 17.25
N ALA A 21 4.02 0.56 18.55
CA ALA A 21 3.13 -0.49 19.07
C ALA A 21 1.71 -0.35 18.53
N ARG A 22 1.19 0.88 18.49
CA ARG A 22 -0.13 1.19 17.93
C ARG A 22 -0.18 0.88 16.45
N SER A 23 0.80 1.34 15.68
CA SER A 23 0.85 1.10 14.24
C SER A 23 1.07 -0.37 13.92
N LYS A 24 1.89 -1.08 14.71
CA LYS A 24 2.05 -2.54 14.56
C LYS A 24 0.72 -3.27 14.73
N ALA A 25 -0.07 -2.94 15.74
CA ALA A 25 -1.38 -3.56 15.95
C ALA A 25 -2.30 -3.36 14.73
N PHE A 26 -2.34 -2.15 14.18
CA PHE A 26 -3.10 -1.84 12.97
C PHE A 26 -2.59 -2.62 11.75
N TYR A 27 -1.31 -2.57 11.47
CA TYR A 27 -0.74 -3.22 10.30
C TYR A 27 -0.68 -4.75 10.42
N ASP A 28 -0.59 -5.31 11.62
CA ASP A 28 -0.78 -6.76 11.84
C ASP A 28 -2.18 -7.19 11.36
N THR A 29 -3.19 -6.39 11.64
CA THR A 29 -4.56 -6.64 11.18
C THR A 29 -4.68 -6.49 9.66
N VAL A 30 -4.18 -5.38 9.12
CA VAL A 30 -4.34 -5.04 7.70
C VAL A 30 -3.41 -5.87 6.82
N MET A 31 -2.10 -5.81 7.07
CA MET A 31 -1.12 -6.40 6.17
C MET A 31 -1.08 -7.92 6.33
N SER A 32 -1.05 -8.43 7.55
CA SER A 32 -0.99 -9.88 7.79
C SER A 32 -2.38 -10.50 7.81
N GLY A 33 -3.31 -9.93 8.58
CA GLY A 33 -4.65 -10.52 8.77
C GLY A 33 -5.52 -10.46 7.52
N VAL A 34 -5.55 -9.33 6.81
CA VAL A 34 -6.41 -9.15 5.63
C VAL A 34 -5.64 -9.44 4.34
N LEU A 35 -4.44 -8.89 4.19
CA LEU A 35 -3.69 -8.94 2.93
C LEU A 35 -2.68 -10.08 2.83
N GLY A 36 -2.54 -10.91 3.88
CA GLY A 36 -1.75 -12.13 3.83
C GLY A 36 -0.24 -11.95 3.79
N PHE A 37 0.28 -10.78 4.18
CA PHE A 37 1.72 -10.55 4.30
C PHE A 37 2.30 -11.36 5.45
N ARG A 38 3.55 -11.79 5.31
CA ARG A 38 4.36 -12.29 6.42
C ARG A 38 4.98 -11.09 7.15
N SER A 39 5.43 -11.29 8.37
CA SER A 39 6.07 -10.22 9.14
C SER A 39 7.28 -10.72 9.93
N ASN A 40 8.21 -9.82 10.16
CA ASN A 40 9.30 -9.99 11.11
C ASN A 40 9.63 -8.65 11.78
N SER A 41 10.47 -8.70 12.79
CA SER A 41 10.97 -7.51 13.48
C SER A 41 12.50 -7.55 13.50
N PHE A 42 13.11 -6.38 13.44
CA PHE A 42 14.58 -6.24 13.54
C PHE A 42 14.94 -4.88 14.11
N GLU A 43 16.19 -4.72 14.50
CA GLU A 43 16.76 -3.43 14.90
C GLU A 43 17.73 -2.93 13.86
N LEU A 44 17.69 -1.64 13.59
CA LEU A 44 18.60 -0.98 12.68
C LEU A 44 18.85 0.46 13.14
N GLY A 45 20.12 0.84 13.26
CA GLY A 45 20.50 2.18 13.70
C GLY A 45 20.02 2.54 15.10
N GLY A 46 19.81 1.55 15.96
CA GLY A 46 19.30 1.72 17.33
C GLY A 46 17.78 1.81 17.44
N ASP A 47 17.05 1.72 16.34
CA ASP A 47 15.59 1.75 16.34
C ASP A 47 14.99 0.39 16.04
N PRO A 48 13.88 0.01 16.74
CA PRO A 48 13.12 -1.17 16.40
C PRO A 48 12.34 -0.97 15.09
N HIS A 49 12.27 -2.02 14.29
CA HIS A 49 11.54 -2.03 13.01
C HIS A 49 10.58 -3.21 12.98
N VAL A 50 9.46 -3.02 12.30
CA VAL A 50 8.52 -4.10 11.95
C VAL A 50 8.38 -4.10 10.43
N GLN A 51 8.60 -5.26 9.82
CA GLN A 51 8.48 -5.43 8.38
C GLN A 51 7.36 -6.37 8.04
N TYR A 52 6.54 -5.97 7.06
CA TYR A 52 5.57 -6.81 6.38
C TYR A 52 6.08 -7.06 4.97
N TYR A 53 6.02 -8.30 4.50
CA TYR A 53 6.55 -8.64 3.19
C TYR A 53 5.74 -9.74 2.51
N ASN A 54 5.72 -9.68 1.19
CA ASN A 54 5.24 -10.75 0.33
C ASN A 54 6.28 -10.99 -0.78
N ARG A 55 5.91 -11.72 -1.84
CA ARG A 55 6.85 -11.97 -2.95
C ARG A 55 7.21 -10.74 -3.78
N HIS A 56 6.47 -9.64 -3.63
CA HIS A 56 6.60 -8.46 -4.50
C HIS A 56 7.38 -7.32 -3.85
N PHE A 57 7.17 -7.04 -2.57
CA PHE A 57 7.83 -5.93 -1.87
C PHE A 57 7.76 -6.07 -0.35
N GLY A 58 8.53 -5.20 0.33
CA GLY A 58 8.47 -5.01 1.77
C GLY A 58 7.81 -3.69 2.16
N TYR A 59 7.09 -3.71 3.27
CA TYR A 59 6.48 -2.55 3.90
C TYR A 59 6.97 -2.47 5.33
N VAL A 60 7.78 -1.44 5.65
CA VAL A 60 8.54 -1.37 6.89
C VAL A 60 8.06 -0.20 7.74
N LEU A 61 7.80 -0.46 9.00
CA LEU A 61 7.51 0.56 10.01
C LEU A 61 8.75 0.84 10.84
N ARG A 62 8.99 2.10 11.14
CA ARG A 62 9.99 2.54 12.09
C ARG A 62 9.43 3.66 12.97
N PRO A 63 9.92 3.82 14.21
CA PRO A 63 9.46 4.93 15.05
C PRO A 63 9.99 6.26 14.57
N ALA A 64 9.19 7.30 14.76
CA ALA A 64 9.60 8.67 14.52
C ALA A 64 10.69 9.09 15.51
N ARG A 65 11.69 9.83 15.03
CA ARG A 65 12.69 10.51 15.84
C ARG A 65 12.33 11.98 16.09
N VAL A 66 11.40 12.50 15.27
CA VAL A 66 10.89 13.88 15.35
C VAL A 66 9.38 13.80 15.53
N SER A 67 8.86 14.44 16.57
CA SER A 67 7.42 14.50 16.80
C SER A 67 6.78 15.50 15.84
N ARG A 68 5.99 14.97 14.90
CA ARG A 68 5.31 15.76 13.88
C ARG A 68 4.07 15.03 13.41
N ALA A 69 2.97 15.74 13.20
CA ALA A 69 1.78 15.16 12.59
C ALA A 69 2.02 14.91 11.09
N HIS A 70 1.50 13.79 10.59
CA HIS A 70 1.46 13.55 9.15
C HIS A 70 0.45 14.50 8.50
N GLU A 71 0.87 15.14 7.39
CA GLU A 71 0.03 16.03 6.60
C GLU A 71 0.11 15.62 5.12
N PRO A 72 -0.96 15.06 4.55
CA PRO A 72 -0.91 14.51 3.19
C PRO A 72 -0.75 15.57 2.09
N TYR A 73 -1.00 16.83 2.39
CA TYR A 73 -0.83 17.95 1.44
C TYR A 73 0.45 18.73 1.65
N SER A 74 1.27 18.35 2.62
CA SER A 74 2.65 18.81 2.74
C SER A 74 3.58 17.96 1.86
N PRO A 75 4.77 18.44 1.50
CA PRO A 75 5.73 17.65 0.75
C PRO A 75 5.99 16.29 1.40
N GLY A 76 5.83 15.20 0.64
CA GLY A 76 5.99 13.84 1.11
C GLY A 76 4.90 12.93 0.57
N LEU A 77 4.57 11.90 1.34
CA LEU A 77 3.56 10.92 0.95
C LEU A 77 2.15 11.52 1.04
N HIS A 78 1.43 11.53 -0.08
CA HIS A 78 0.00 11.86 -0.10
C HIS A 78 -0.84 10.62 0.24
N HIS A 79 -0.63 9.54 -0.48
CA HIS A 79 -1.26 8.25 -0.22
C HIS A 79 -0.46 7.12 -0.84
N LEU A 80 -0.75 5.90 -0.41
CA LEU A 80 -0.20 4.68 -0.97
C LEU A 80 -1.35 3.81 -1.47
N CYS A 81 -1.25 3.37 -2.72
CA CYS A 81 -2.22 2.47 -3.33
C CYS A 81 -1.61 1.10 -3.58
N LEU A 82 -2.21 0.08 -2.99
CA LEU A 82 -1.89 -1.32 -3.25
C LEU A 82 -2.76 -1.86 -4.37
N ARG A 83 -2.22 -2.74 -5.18
CA ARG A 83 -2.94 -3.36 -6.29
C ARG A 83 -3.22 -4.83 -5.99
N VAL A 84 -4.48 -5.21 -6.16
CA VAL A 84 -4.93 -6.60 -6.17
C VAL A 84 -5.30 -7.02 -7.59
N ASP A 85 -5.52 -8.30 -7.81
CA ASP A 85 -5.62 -8.83 -9.18
C ASP A 85 -6.96 -8.51 -9.86
N SER A 86 -8.04 -8.47 -9.10
CA SER A 86 -9.40 -8.36 -9.66
C SER A 86 -10.29 -7.39 -8.86
N VAL A 87 -11.43 -7.02 -9.46
CA VAL A 87 -12.49 -6.27 -8.77
C VAL A 87 -13.04 -7.06 -7.58
N ASP A 88 -13.24 -8.36 -7.75
CA ASP A 88 -13.71 -9.22 -6.66
C ASP A 88 -12.75 -9.20 -5.46
N ASP A 89 -11.45 -9.11 -5.71
CA ASP A 89 -10.45 -8.96 -4.65
C ASP A 89 -10.57 -7.62 -3.94
N VAL A 90 -10.84 -6.53 -4.66
CA VAL A 90 -11.08 -5.21 -4.02
C VAL A 90 -12.29 -5.28 -3.09
N VAL A 91 -13.38 -5.89 -3.55
CA VAL A 91 -14.59 -6.08 -2.75
C VAL A 91 -14.29 -6.93 -1.51
N ALA A 92 -13.58 -8.04 -1.69
CA ALA A 92 -13.19 -8.92 -0.59
C ALA A 92 -12.31 -8.21 0.45
N VAL A 93 -11.34 -7.43 0.01
CA VAL A 93 -10.48 -6.62 0.90
C VAL A 93 -11.31 -5.61 1.68
N SER A 94 -12.19 -4.86 1.02
CA SER A 94 -13.07 -3.89 1.68
C SER A 94 -13.92 -4.56 2.77
N GLN A 95 -14.54 -5.69 2.46
CA GLN A 95 -15.36 -6.44 3.42
C GLN A 95 -14.53 -6.97 4.59
N ALA A 96 -13.36 -7.53 4.32
CA ALA A 96 -12.47 -8.07 5.36
C ALA A 96 -11.92 -6.97 6.29
N LEU A 97 -11.53 -5.82 5.75
CA LEU A 97 -11.10 -4.66 6.53
C LEU A 97 -12.21 -4.20 7.48
N ARG A 98 -13.41 -4.03 6.97
CA ARG A 98 -14.57 -3.58 7.75
C ARG A 98 -14.95 -4.60 8.82
N ALA A 99 -14.92 -5.89 8.50
CA ALA A 99 -15.18 -6.97 9.46
C ALA A 99 -14.12 -7.02 10.57
N ALA A 100 -12.89 -6.62 10.27
CA ALA A 100 -11.79 -6.51 11.25
C ALA A 100 -11.80 -5.21 12.07
N GLY A 101 -12.80 -4.35 11.88
CA GLY A 101 -12.96 -3.10 12.62
C GLY A 101 -12.19 -1.91 12.04
N VAL A 102 -11.63 -2.05 10.85
CA VAL A 102 -10.98 -0.94 10.14
C VAL A 102 -12.06 -0.08 9.46
N ASP A 103 -11.97 1.24 9.62
CA ASP A 103 -12.87 2.18 8.97
C ASP A 103 -12.49 2.34 7.49
N ALA A 104 -12.87 1.35 6.69
CA ALA A 104 -12.65 1.32 5.25
C ALA A 104 -13.95 1.61 4.51
N THR A 105 -13.86 2.31 3.37
CA THR A 105 -15.01 2.53 2.51
C THR A 105 -15.46 1.21 1.86
N GLU A 106 -16.74 1.11 1.52
CA GLU A 106 -17.17 0.05 0.61
C GLU A 106 -16.42 0.19 -0.73
N ALA A 107 -16.16 -0.94 -1.38
CA ALA A 107 -15.56 -0.93 -2.71
C ALA A 107 -16.54 -0.31 -3.71
N HIS A 108 -16.09 0.71 -4.43
CA HIS A 108 -16.87 1.40 -5.44
C HIS A 108 -16.06 1.63 -6.71
N LEU A 109 -16.78 1.72 -7.83
CA LEU A 109 -16.24 2.17 -9.09
C LEU A 109 -16.01 3.69 -9.05
N HIS A 110 -14.83 4.13 -9.46
CA HIS A 110 -14.45 5.53 -9.58
C HIS A 110 -14.17 5.87 -11.06
N PRO A 111 -15.23 6.09 -11.86
CA PRO A 111 -15.09 6.25 -13.33
C PRO A 111 -14.31 7.53 -13.69
N GLY A 112 -14.24 8.50 -12.78
CA GLY A 112 -13.42 9.70 -12.96
C GLY A 112 -11.91 9.44 -12.95
N TYR A 113 -11.47 8.30 -12.39
CA TYR A 113 -10.05 7.92 -12.40
C TYR A 113 -9.71 7.03 -13.59
N ALA A 114 -10.53 6.04 -13.87
CA ALA A 114 -10.46 5.18 -15.05
C ALA A 114 -11.79 4.40 -15.20
N PRO A 115 -12.11 3.86 -16.39
CA PRO A 115 -13.40 3.20 -16.64
C PRO A 115 -13.66 1.98 -15.74
N ASP A 116 -12.60 1.28 -15.33
CA ASP A 116 -12.65 0.07 -14.53
C ASP A 116 -11.95 0.22 -13.17
N TYR A 117 -11.85 1.46 -12.65
CA TYR A 117 -11.16 1.76 -11.40
C TYR A 117 -12.06 1.50 -10.20
N TRP A 118 -11.89 0.35 -9.57
CA TRP A 118 -12.51 0.04 -8.28
C TRP A 118 -11.53 0.25 -7.15
N ALA A 119 -12.00 0.77 -6.02
CA ALA A 119 -11.14 1.04 -4.89
C ALA A 119 -11.87 0.98 -3.56
N THR A 120 -11.11 0.71 -2.51
CA THR A 120 -11.46 0.94 -1.11
C THR A 120 -10.38 1.80 -0.47
N PHE A 121 -10.79 2.70 0.42
CA PHE A 121 -9.91 3.67 1.09
C PHE A 121 -10.00 3.52 2.59
N PHE A 122 -8.87 3.68 3.25
CA PHE A 122 -8.77 3.68 4.71
C PHE A 122 -7.52 4.44 5.13
N THR A 123 -7.36 4.71 6.42
CA THR A 123 -6.20 5.43 6.97
C THR A 123 -5.56 4.63 8.10
N ASP A 124 -4.25 4.79 8.26
CA ASP A 124 -3.55 4.23 9.39
C ASP A 124 -3.70 5.11 10.65
N PRO A 125 -3.18 4.70 11.83
CA PRO A 125 -3.31 5.49 13.06
C PRO A 125 -2.70 6.88 13.03
N ASP A 126 -1.74 7.14 12.15
CA ASP A 126 -1.13 8.45 11.96
C ASP A 126 -1.83 9.30 10.88
N GLY A 127 -2.90 8.78 10.25
CA GLY A 127 -3.61 9.46 9.18
C GLY A 127 -2.98 9.26 7.80
N VAL A 128 -2.06 8.32 7.64
CA VAL A 128 -1.55 7.94 6.33
C VAL A 128 -2.67 7.31 5.52
N ARG A 129 -2.95 7.88 4.35
CA ARG A 129 -4.01 7.41 3.47
C ARG A 129 -3.57 6.17 2.71
N LEU A 130 -4.40 5.14 2.75
CA LEU A 130 -4.18 3.86 2.10
C LEU A 130 -5.35 3.56 1.16
N GLU A 131 -5.03 2.92 0.06
CA GLU A 131 -5.98 2.56 -0.98
C GLU A 131 -5.66 1.16 -1.49
N VAL A 132 -6.69 0.42 -1.86
CA VAL A 132 -6.54 -0.84 -2.60
C VAL A 132 -7.38 -0.74 -3.87
N THR A 133 -6.75 -1.02 -5.00
CA THR A 133 -7.37 -0.99 -6.33
C THR A 133 -7.09 -2.26 -7.12
N ASN A 134 -7.88 -2.51 -8.14
CA ASN A 134 -7.73 -3.68 -9.01
C ASN A 134 -6.65 -3.47 -10.10
N TYR A 135 -6.15 -4.57 -10.63
CA TYR A 135 -5.28 -4.53 -11.81
C TYR A 135 -6.12 -4.25 -13.06
N ARG A 136 -6.14 -2.99 -13.47
CA ARG A 136 -6.97 -2.49 -14.57
C ARG A 136 -6.46 -2.93 -15.93
N ALA A 137 -7.36 -2.99 -16.90
CA ALA A 137 -7.06 -3.39 -18.28
C ALA A 137 -5.94 -2.55 -18.90
N GLU A 138 -5.98 -1.23 -18.74
CA GLU A 138 -4.94 -0.30 -19.22
C GLU A 138 -3.56 -0.62 -18.66
N ARG A 139 -3.50 -0.95 -17.36
CA ARG A 139 -2.24 -1.29 -16.71
C ARG A 139 -1.70 -2.64 -17.17
N ARG A 140 -2.58 -3.62 -17.40
CA ARG A 140 -2.20 -4.92 -17.97
C ARG A 140 -1.68 -4.75 -19.39
N GLU A 141 -2.36 -4.00 -20.22
CA GLU A 141 -1.92 -3.70 -21.57
C GLU A 141 -0.56 -3.02 -21.57
N ARG A 142 -0.38 -2.00 -20.72
CA ARG A 142 0.92 -1.30 -20.59
C ARG A 142 2.05 -2.27 -20.19
N HIS A 143 1.79 -3.19 -19.29
CA HIS A 143 2.76 -4.20 -18.88
C HIS A 143 3.06 -5.19 -20.01
N ASP A 144 2.01 -5.75 -20.61
CA ASP A 144 2.13 -6.85 -21.58
C ASP A 144 2.59 -6.36 -22.97
N GLN A 145 2.30 -5.11 -23.31
CA GLN A 145 2.57 -4.52 -24.61
C GLN A 145 3.61 -3.39 -24.56
N TRP A 146 4.41 -3.32 -23.52
CA TRP A 146 5.34 -2.20 -23.29
C TRP A 146 6.20 -1.87 -24.50
N ASP A 147 6.79 -2.87 -25.14
CA ASP A 147 7.66 -2.69 -26.31
C ASP A 147 6.90 -2.23 -27.57
N ARG A 148 5.59 -2.36 -27.59
CA ARG A 148 4.74 -1.95 -28.71
C ARG A 148 4.08 -0.59 -28.47
N LEU A 149 3.93 -0.16 -27.23
CA LEU A 149 3.35 1.13 -26.90
C LEU A 149 4.40 2.22 -27.14
N LYS A 150 4.00 3.21 -27.93
CA LYS A 150 4.81 4.43 -28.11
C LYS A 150 4.39 5.43 -27.03
N GLY A 151 5.38 5.92 -26.29
CA GLY A 151 5.17 6.94 -25.26
C GLY A 151 4.70 8.26 -25.81
#